data_f047afb29add36d010642654155110ee
#
_entry.id   f047afb29add36d010642654155110ee
#
_cell.length_a   1.000
_cell.length_b   1.000
_cell.length_c   1.000
_cell.angle_alpha   90.00
_cell.angle_beta   90.00
_cell.angle_gamma   90.00
#
_symmetry.space_group_name_H-M   'P 1'
#
loop_
_entity.id
_entity.type
_entity.pdbx_description
1 polymer ?
#
loop_
_entity_poly.entity_id
_entity_poly.type
_entity_poly.pdbx_seq_one_letter_code
_entity_poly.pdbx_strand_id
1 'polypeptide(L)'
;GLGDVYKRQTVDDYVELLRYADSLGVTIVPEFDSPGHSRAAIRAMEHRYRTTGDASLRLIHDGDTSQYTSAQSFHDNIMNPALEGPYKFWGIVFDALADIHARAGVAMPIVHVGGDEVPSHAWDGSEAARKLMADSGMTHQRELHAHFMERVARLAAERGIRIAGGQEVALGHSKAYDDAVRPVVAAVNCWTNAGDNGRKIASNGYPLILTNVDYLYFDQTPTTHPEEPGLTWGGIVDEFRPLHATIDALCPADPDVQANVAGVSGTLFAETVRSRAMIERYILPRLLGLAERAHHARPTISDTEYFGALTAEMPRWQADGTNFYLRQPGIRRTADGKIEMNDAYGLGEIRYTLDGSQPTRESALYSAPFDAKDASQVRARLFAGPAESVTSILYIR
;
A
#
# COMPACT_ATOMS: atom_id res chain seq x y z
N GLY A 1 7.50 -0.89 -16.72
CA GLY A 1 8.54 -1.76 -17.27
C GLY A 1 8.20 -2.26 -18.66
N LEU A 2 9.15 -2.83 -19.38
CA LEU A 2 8.91 -3.38 -20.74
C LEU A 2 7.85 -4.51 -20.75
N GLY A 3 7.58 -5.15 -19.60
CA GLY A 3 6.52 -6.13 -19.44
C GLY A 3 5.10 -5.57 -19.44
N ASP A 4 4.94 -4.27 -19.24
CA ASP A 4 3.64 -3.63 -19.03
C ASP A 4 2.86 -3.44 -20.34
N VAL A 5 3.53 -3.48 -21.48
CA VAL A 5 2.89 -3.37 -22.80
C VAL A 5 1.84 -4.46 -23.03
N TYR A 6 2.05 -5.65 -22.44
CA TYR A 6 1.14 -6.79 -22.57
C TYR A 6 0.26 -7.04 -21.33
N LYS A 7 0.40 -6.23 -20.28
CA LYS A 7 -0.30 -6.41 -18.98
C LYS A 7 -1.11 -5.18 -18.56
N ARG A 8 -1.32 -4.24 -19.48
CA ARG A 8 -2.14 -3.06 -19.22
C ARG A 8 -3.63 -3.39 -19.40
N GLN A 9 -4.48 -2.79 -18.60
CA GLN A 9 -5.91 -2.77 -18.81
C GLN A 9 -6.26 -1.80 -19.95
N THR A 10 -7.29 -2.13 -20.71
CA THR A 10 -7.96 -1.21 -21.63
C THR A 10 -8.99 -0.37 -20.89
N VAL A 11 -9.52 0.65 -21.53
CA VAL A 11 -10.65 1.41 -21.00
C VAL A 11 -11.88 0.52 -20.80
N ASP A 12 -12.08 -0.44 -21.69
CA ASP A 12 -13.21 -1.38 -21.62
C ASP A 12 -13.07 -2.35 -20.44
N ASP A 13 -11.85 -2.85 -20.18
CA ASP A 13 -11.56 -3.66 -18.98
C ASP A 13 -11.85 -2.86 -17.70
N TYR A 14 -11.52 -1.56 -17.66
CA TYR A 14 -11.78 -0.74 -16.50
C TYR A 14 -13.30 -0.45 -16.33
N VAL A 15 -14.03 -0.22 -17.41
CA VAL A 15 -15.50 -0.11 -17.39
C VAL A 15 -16.14 -1.41 -16.85
N GLU A 16 -15.66 -2.56 -17.28
CA GLU A 16 -16.14 -3.86 -16.77
C GLU A 16 -15.83 -4.02 -15.28
N LEU A 17 -14.61 -3.66 -14.84
CA LEU A 17 -14.21 -3.68 -13.43
C LEU A 17 -15.12 -2.78 -12.56
N LEU A 18 -15.43 -1.56 -13.03
CA LEU A 18 -16.31 -0.64 -12.32
C LEU A 18 -17.70 -1.24 -12.11
N ARG A 19 -18.31 -1.83 -13.17
CA ARG A 19 -19.60 -2.49 -13.08
C ARG A 19 -19.60 -3.69 -12.16
N TYR A 20 -18.53 -4.50 -12.23
CA TYR A 20 -18.38 -5.66 -11.35
C TYR A 20 -18.27 -5.24 -9.89
N ALA A 21 -17.42 -4.26 -9.58
CA ALA A 21 -17.26 -3.74 -8.23
C ALA A 21 -18.59 -3.16 -7.68
N ASP A 22 -19.28 -2.35 -8.48
CA ASP A 22 -20.59 -1.78 -8.13
C ASP A 22 -21.62 -2.87 -7.81
N SER A 23 -21.66 -3.95 -8.59
CA SER A 23 -22.54 -5.10 -8.35
C SER A 23 -22.28 -5.81 -7.00
N LEU A 24 -21.09 -5.63 -6.43
CA LEU A 24 -20.68 -6.15 -5.13
C LEU A 24 -20.78 -5.11 -4.00
N GLY A 25 -21.25 -3.88 -4.28
CA GLY A 25 -21.27 -2.78 -3.33
C GLY A 25 -19.87 -2.23 -3.01
N VAL A 26 -18.90 -2.41 -3.91
CA VAL A 26 -17.52 -1.93 -3.77
C VAL A 26 -17.31 -0.70 -4.64
N THR A 27 -16.86 0.39 -4.05
CA THR A 27 -16.51 1.62 -4.78
C THR A 27 -15.04 1.56 -5.22
N ILE A 28 -14.78 1.75 -6.52
CA ILE A 28 -13.42 1.94 -7.02
C ILE A 28 -13.04 3.41 -6.89
N VAL A 29 -11.93 3.68 -6.22
CA VAL A 29 -11.32 5.01 -6.13
C VAL A 29 -10.04 4.99 -6.96
N PRO A 30 -10.01 5.66 -8.13
CA PRO A 30 -8.80 5.76 -8.93
C PRO A 30 -7.75 6.60 -8.20
N GLU A 31 -6.49 6.19 -8.29
CA GLU A 31 -5.35 6.87 -7.68
C GLU A 31 -4.32 7.26 -8.72
N PHE A 32 -3.92 8.55 -8.70
CA PHE A 32 -2.82 9.12 -9.46
C PHE A 32 -2.02 10.01 -8.52
N ASP A 33 -0.83 9.58 -8.19
CA ASP A 33 -0.01 10.30 -7.23
C ASP A 33 0.70 11.50 -7.83
N SER A 34 0.69 12.63 -7.09
CA SER A 34 1.32 13.91 -7.45
C SER A 34 1.44 14.85 -6.24
N PRO A 35 2.37 15.82 -6.24
CA PRO A 35 3.40 16.06 -7.26
C PRO A 35 4.56 15.08 -7.18
N GLY A 36 4.67 14.30 -6.07
CA GLY A 36 5.58 13.17 -5.90
C GLY A 36 5.21 11.99 -6.78
N HIS A 37 5.99 10.92 -6.76
CA HIS A 37 5.72 9.63 -7.44
C HIS A 37 5.32 9.70 -8.93
N SER A 38 5.51 10.87 -9.56
CA SER A 38 4.93 11.21 -10.87
C SER A 38 5.80 10.84 -12.07
N ARG A 39 6.85 10.01 -11.88
CA ARG A 39 7.84 9.74 -12.94
C ARG A 39 7.21 9.21 -14.23
N ALA A 40 6.23 8.33 -14.15
CA ALA A 40 5.54 7.79 -15.33
C ALA A 40 4.81 8.88 -16.12
N ALA A 41 4.07 9.75 -15.45
CA ALA A 41 3.38 10.89 -16.05
C ALA A 41 4.39 11.88 -16.69
N ILE A 42 5.45 12.21 -15.96
CA ILE A 42 6.51 13.09 -16.46
C ILE A 42 7.13 12.52 -17.73
N ARG A 43 7.53 11.25 -17.74
CA ARG A 43 8.12 10.60 -18.92
C ARG A 43 7.17 10.54 -20.11
N ALA A 44 5.88 10.30 -19.86
CA ALA A 44 4.86 10.30 -20.90
C ALA A 44 4.70 11.71 -21.52
N MET A 45 4.61 12.75 -20.71
CA MET A 45 4.45 14.12 -21.18
C MET A 45 5.73 14.66 -21.87
N GLU A 46 6.90 14.29 -21.40
CA GLU A 46 8.16 14.60 -22.08
C GLU A 46 8.31 13.86 -23.43
N HIS A 47 7.82 12.62 -23.52
CA HIS A 47 7.74 11.92 -24.79
C HIS A 47 6.77 12.62 -25.75
N ARG A 48 5.60 13.00 -25.28
CA ARG A 48 4.63 13.79 -26.06
C ARG A 48 5.24 15.09 -26.57
N TYR A 49 5.91 15.86 -25.72
CA TYR A 49 6.60 17.09 -26.12
C TYR A 49 7.65 16.85 -27.21
N ARG A 50 8.51 15.85 -27.06
CA ARG A 50 9.54 15.52 -28.08
C ARG A 50 8.95 15.11 -29.44
N THR A 51 7.76 14.51 -29.45
CA THR A 51 7.14 14.02 -30.69
C THR A 51 6.24 15.05 -31.37
N THR A 52 5.63 15.95 -30.61
CA THR A 52 4.65 16.91 -31.12
C THR A 52 5.15 18.37 -31.14
N GLY A 53 6.19 18.69 -30.37
CA GLY A 53 6.63 20.08 -30.12
C GLY A 53 5.72 20.87 -29.17
N ASP A 54 4.59 20.26 -28.68
CA ASP A 54 3.64 20.94 -27.81
C ASP A 54 4.05 20.84 -26.35
N ALA A 55 4.47 21.96 -25.77
CA ALA A 55 4.92 22.08 -24.38
C ALA A 55 3.77 22.26 -23.37
N SER A 56 2.51 22.34 -23.81
CA SER A 56 1.36 22.75 -22.98
C SER A 56 1.06 21.81 -21.80
N LEU A 57 1.50 20.55 -21.86
CA LEU A 57 1.33 19.52 -20.83
C LEU A 57 2.64 19.10 -20.21
N ARG A 58 3.73 19.86 -20.36
CA ARG A 58 4.98 19.54 -19.67
C ARG A 58 4.81 19.70 -18.16
N LEU A 59 5.31 18.71 -17.42
CA LEU A 59 5.18 18.63 -15.97
C LEU A 59 6.43 19.08 -15.22
N ILE A 60 7.52 19.27 -15.95
CA ILE A 60 8.83 19.71 -15.47
C ILE A 60 9.33 20.89 -16.31
N HIS A 61 10.31 21.62 -15.79
CA HIS A 61 10.89 22.78 -16.42
C HIS A 61 12.28 22.46 -16.98
N ASP A 62 12.59 22.92 -18.21
CA ASP A 62 13.94 22.82 -18.76
C ASP A 62 14.90 23.68 -17.94
N GLY A 63 16.08 23.15 -17.68
CA GLY A 63 17.10 23.85 -16.89
C GLY A 63 16.84 23.81 -15.39
N ASP A 64 15.87 23.03 -14.89
CA ASP A 64 15.75 22.75 -13.46
C ASP A 64 16.97 21.95 -13.00
N THR A 65 17.76 22.55 -12.11
CA THR A 65 19.00 21.98 -11.57
C THR A 65 18.82 21.47 -10.15
N SER A 66 17.58 21.26 -9.71
CA SER A 66 17.28 20.73 -8.39
C SER A 66 17.95 19.39 -8.14
N GLN A 67 18.52 19.24 -6.94
CA GLN A 67 19.19 18.01 -6.53
C GLN A 67 18.42 17.39 -5.37
N TYR A 68 17.74 16.30 -5.65
CA TYR A 68 16.98 15.55 -4.65
C TYR A 68 17.05 14.05 -4.92
N THR A 69 16.74 13.26 -3.92
CA THR A 69 16.53 11.81 -4.05
C THR A 69 15.18 11.47 -3.44
N SER A 70 14.28 10.90 -4.22
CA SER A 70 12.98 10.45 -3.73
C SER A 70 13.09 9.15 -2.93
N ALA A 71 12.02 8.76 -2.25
CA ALA A 71 11.94 7.50 -1.50
C ALA A 71 12.30 6.27 -2.37
N GLN A 72 11.97 6.30 -3.68
CA GLN A 72 12.32 5.24 -4.65
C GLN A 72 13.67 5.48 -5.34
N SER A 73 14.51 6.35 -4.81
CA SER A 73 15.84 6.68 -5.35
C SER A 73 15.83 7.29 -6.77
N PHE A 74 14.74 7.97 -7.15
CA PHE A 74 14.67 8.77 -8.38
C PHE A 74 15.05 10.22 -8.12
N HIS A 75 15.50 10.90 -9.20
CA HIS A 75 15.90 12.30 -9.22
C HIS A 75 15.07 13.12 -10.23
N ASP A 76 14.00 12.53 -10.80
CA ASP A 76 13.26 13.06 -11.94
C ASP A 76 11.75 12.70 -11.88
N ASN A 77 11.22 12.55 -10.67
CA ASN A 77 9.86 12.05 -10.43
C ASN A 77 8.91 13.07 -9.77
N ILE A 78 9.27 14.36 -9.74
CA ILE A 78 8.46 15.39 -9.07
C ILE A 78 7.95 16.39 -10.09
N MET A 79 6.64 16.65 -10.12
CA MET A 79 6.04 17.70 -10.95
C MET A 79 6.39 19.08 -10.41
N ASN A 80 6.54 20.06 -11.32
CA ASN A 80 6.84 21.44 -10.93
C ASN A 80 5.55 22.25 -10.70
N PRO A 81 5.26 22.69 -9.47
CA PRO A 81 4.03 23.39 -9.13
C PRO A 81 3.91 24.80 -9.72
N ALA A 82 5.00 25.35 -10.24
CA ALA A 82 5.00 26.69 -10.86
C ALA A 82 4.59 26.68 -12.35
N LEU A 83 4.37 25.50 -12.94
CA LEU A 83 3.94 25.35 -14.32
C LEU A 83 2.44 25.16 -14.43
N GLU A 84 1.86 25.54 -15.55
CA GLU A 84 0.44 25.27 -15.86
C GLU A 84 0.20 23.84 -16.37
N GLY A 85 1.25 23.18 -16.88
CA GLY A 85 1.17 21.82 -17.42
C GLY A 85 0.59 20.78 -16.44
N PRO A 86 1.05 20.70 -15.20
CA PRO A 86 0.51 19.80 -14.20
C PRO A 86 -0.98 19.95 -13.96
N TYR A 87 -1.48 21.17 -13.92
CA TYR A 87 -2.91 21.44 -13.67
C TYR A 87 -3.78 21.14 -14.90
N LYS A 88 -3.29 21.43 -16.10
CA LYS A 88 -3.93 20.98 -17.35
C LYS A 88 -3.97 19.46 -17.45
N PHE A 89 -2.88 18.80 -17.06
CA PHE A 89 -2.80 17.33 -16.98
C PHE A 89 -3.88 16.79 -16.04
N TRP A 90 -3.99 17.33 -14.81
CA TRP A 90 -5.03 16.93 -13.86
C TRP A 90 -6.44 17.18 -14.39
N GLY A 91 -6.70 18.31 -15.04
CA GLY A 91 -8.00 18.55 -15.69
C GLY A 91 -8.35 17.44 -16.67
N ILE A 92 -7.42 17.04 -17.54
CA ILE A 92 -7.61 15.94 -18.51
C ILE A 92 -7.85 14.60 -17.79
N VAL A 93 -7.09 14.32 -16.72
CA VAL A 93 -7.26 13.07 -15.94
C VAL A 93 -8.65 13.01 -15.30
N PHE A 94 -9.11 14.08 -14.65
CA PHE A 94 -10.43 14.13 -14.05
C PHE A 94 -11.53 13.96 -15.09
N ASP A 95 -11.46 14.67 -16.23
CA ASP A 95 -12.44 14.59 -17.30
C ASP A 95 -12.48 13.17 -17.91
N ALA A 96 -11.31 12.57 -18.17
CA ALA A 96 -11.22 11.20 -18.70
C ALA A 96 -11.79 10.14 -17.74
N LEU A 97 -11.51 10.26 -16.44
CA LEU A 97 -12.08 9.38 -15.42
C LEU A 97 -13.59 9.54 -15.32
N ALA A 98 -14.09 10.78 -15.32
CA ALA A 98 -15.52 11.06 -15.30
C ALA A 98 -16.24 10.43 -16.51
N ASP A 99 -15.67 10.53 -17.71
CA ASP A 99 -16.20 9.90 -18.93
C ASP A 99 -16.23 8.37 -18.84
N ILE A 100 -15.17 7.76 -18.29
CA ILE A 100 -15.11 6.30 -18.10
C ILE A 100 -16.17 5.83 -17.10
N HIS A 101 -16.32 6.52 -15.98
CA HIS A 101 -17.35 6.21 -14.98
C HIS A 101 -18.77 6.40 -15.55
N ALA A 102 -18.99 7.46 -16.33
CA ALA A 102 -20.26 7.68 -17.02
C ALA A 102 -20.58 6.54 -18.02
N ARG A 103 -19.58 6.06 -18.78
CA ARG A 103 -19.74 4.88 -19.66
C ARG A 103 -20.05 3.60 -18.87
N ALA A 104 -19.51 3.45 -17.67
CA ALA A 104 -19.83 2.34 -16.79
C ALA A 104 -21.24 2.45 -16.18
N GLY A 105 -21.82 3.65 -16.11
CA GLY A 105 -23.04 3.94 -15.35
C GLY A 105 -22.83 3.94 -13.84
N VAL A 106 -21.59 4.14 -13.39
CA VAL A 106 -21.16 4.10 -11.98
C VAL A 106 -20.66 5.48 -11.58
N ALA A 107 -21.09 5.97 -10.42
CA ALA A 107 -20.64 7.27 -9.90
C ALA A 107 -19.14 7.29 -9.65
N MET A 108 -18.49 8.44 -9.87
CA MET A 108 -17.11 8.70 -9.50
C MET A 108 -17.08 9.74 -8.36
N PRO A 109 -17.18 9.31 -7.10
CA PRO A 109 -17.29 10.26 -6.00
C PRO A 109 -15.95 10.85 -5.56
N ILE A 110 -14.86 10.12 -5.75
CA ILE A 110 -13.53 10.41 -5.17
C ILE A 110 -12.44 10.02 -6.17
N VAL A 111 -11.37 10.85 -6.22
CA VAL A 111 -10.08 10.50 -6.84
C VAL A 111 -8.98 10.70 -5.80
N HIS A 112 -8.13 9.71 -5.60
CA HIS A 112 -6.94 9.85 -4.76
C HIS A 112 -5.83 10.52 -5.58
N VAL A 113 -5.29 11.63 -5.07
CA VAL A 113 -4.36 12.51 -5.77
C VAL A 113 -2.92 12.44 -5.24
N GLY A 114 -2.67 11.53 -4.31
CA GLY A 114 -1.37 11.35 -3.66
C GLY A 114 -1.07 12.46 -2.65
N GLY A 115 -0.03 13.22 -2.91
CA GLY A 115 0.43 14.33 -2.09
C GLY A 115 1.62 13.99 -1.20
N ASP A 116 2.00 12.73 -1.13
CA ASP A 116 3.01 12.22 -0.22
C ASP A 116 4.43 12.25 -0.81
N GLU A 117 5.39 12.11 0.09
CA GLU A 117 6.82 11.88 -0.16
C GLU A 117 7.50 12.84 -1.16
N VAL A 118 7.10 14.12 -1.17
CA VAL A 118 7.86 15.14 -1.89
C VAL A 118 9.19 15.39 -1.14
N PRO A 119 10.34 15.08 -1.75
CA PRO A 119 11.62 15.21 -1.06
C PRO A 119 12.00 16.69 -0.87
N SER A 120 12.80 16.94 0.18
CA SER A 120 13.42 18.23 0.34
C SER A 120 14.24 18.59 -0.89
N HIS A 121 14.31 19.89 -1.23
CA HIS A 121 15.08 20.41 -2.37
C HIS A 121 14.53 20.06 -3.76
N ALA A 122 13.31 19.53 -3.86
CA ALA A 122 12.70 19.10 -5.11
C ALA A 122 12.59 20.22 -6.18
N TRP A 123 12.57 21.50 -5.74
CA TRP A 123 12.36 22.65 -6.63
C TRP A 123 13.39 23.77 -6.43
N ASP A 124 14.47 23.55 -5.68
CA ASP A 124 15.47 24.59 -5.37
C ASP A 124 16.19 25.13 -6.61
N GLY A 125 16.44 24.26 -7.60
CA GLY A 125 17.08 24.59 -8.86
C GLY A 125 16.13 25.19 -9.91
N SER A 126 14.81 25.21 -9.64
CA SER A 126 13.81 25.70 -10.60
C SER A 126 13.64 27.22 -10.51
N GLU A 127 13.94 27.93 -11.60
CA GLU A 127 13.72 29.37 -11.70
C GLU A 127 12.22 29.70 -11.59
N ALA A 128 11.35 28.90 -12.25
CA ALA A 128 9.90 29.10 -12.18
C ALA A 128 9.35 28.95 -10.76
N ALA A 129 9.83 27.95 -10.00
CA ALA A 129 9.44 27.77 -8.61
C ALA A 129 9.90 28.91 -7.72
N ARG A 130 11.16 29.35 -7.85
CA ARG A 130 11.67 30.52 -7.12
C ARG A 130 10.89 31.80 -7.42
N LYS A 131 10.54 32.01 -8.71
CA LYS A 131 9.72 33.15 -9.11
C LYS A 131 8.33 33.07 -8.47
N LEU A 132 7.66 31.93 -8.53
CA LEU A 132 6.36 31.74 -7.89
C LEU A 132 6.43 32.03 -6.39
N MET A 133 7.45 31.50 -5.70
CA MET A 133 7.64 31.78 -4.27
C MET A 133 7.80 33.27 -3.98
N ALA A 134 8.64 33.96 -4.75
CA ALA A 134 8.88 35.40 -4.58
C ALA A 134 7.61 36.23 -4.83
N ASP A 135 6.90 35.94 -5.93
CA ASP A 135 5.67 36.66 -6.31
C ASP A 135 4.53 36.46 -5.31
N SER A 136 4.51 35.29 -4.63
CA SER A 136 3.45 34.90 -3.67
C SER A 136 3.87 35.08 -2.20
N GLY A 137 5.10 35.54 -1.93
CA GLY A 137 5.61 35.72 -0.56
C GLY A 137 5.85 34.41 0.20
N MET A 138 6.01 33.31 -0.51
CA MET A 138 6.31 31.99 0.08
C MET A 138 7.76 31.94 0.57
N THR A 139 7.98 31.34 1.73
CA THR A 139 9.31 31.26 2.38
C THR A 139 9.85 29.84 2.46
N HIS A 140 9.00 28.83 2.26
CA HIS A 140 9.36 27.42 2.37
C HIS A 140 8.78 26.60 1.22
N GLN A 141 9.52 25.57 0.77
CA GLN A 141 9.06 24.66 -0.30
C GLN A 141 7.75 23.95 0.02
N ARG A 142 7.42 23.71 1.30
CA ARG A 142 6.12 23.17 1.70
C ARG A 142 4.95 24.03 1.23
N GLU A 143 5.14 25.33 1.07
CA GLU A 143 4.11 26.25 0.56
C GLU A 143 3.87 26.05 -0.94
N LEU A 144 4.91 25.61 -1.69
CA LEU A 144 4.74 25.16 -3.08
C LEU A 144 3.91 23.86 -3.17
N HIS A 145 4.14 22.92 -2.25
CA HIS A 145 3.31 21.72 -2.15
C HIS A 145 1.84 22.11 -1.82
N ALA A 146 1.64 22.97 -0.83
CA ALA A 146 0.30 23.47 -0.49
C ALA A 146 -0.38 24.16 -1.68
N HIS A 147 0.34 25.01 -2.41
CA HIS A 147 -0.14 25.66 -3.63
C HIS A 147 -0.57 24.63 -4.70
N PHE A 148 0.24 23.59 -4.89
CA PHE A 148 -0.09 22.52 -5.83
C PHE A 148 -1.38 21.80 -5.41
N MET A 149 -1.47 21.34 -4.16
CA MET A 149 -2.62 20.59 -3.66
C MET A 149 -3.90 21.42 -3.67
N GLU A 150 -3.84 22.71 -3.30
CA GLU A 150 -4.98 23.62 -3.36
C GLU A 150 -5.50 23.78 -4.79
N ARG A 151 -4.61 23.94 -5.78
CA ARG A 151 -5.02 24.05 -7.19
C ARG A 151 -5.64 22.76 -7.70
N VAL A 152 -5.09 21.59 -7.36
CA VAL A 152 -5.67 20.29 -7.75
C VAL A 152 -7.03 20.09 -7.07
N ALA A 153 -7.16 20.42 -5.79
CA ALA A 153 -8.43 20.34 -5.07
C ALA A 153 -9.50 21.24 -5.70
N ARG A 154 -9.15 22.47 -6.08
CA ARG A 154 -10.07 23.38 -6.77
C ARG A 154 -10.53 22.84 -8.13
N LEU A 155 -9.60 22.29 -8.94
CA LEU A 155 -9.93 21.66 -10.23
C LEU A 155 -10.88 20.48 -10.07
N ALA A 156 -10.72 19.68 -9.01
CA ALA A 156 -11.64 18.60 -8.68
C ALA A 156 -13.03 19.14 -8.27
N ALA A 157 -13.06 20.14 -7.39
CA ALA A 157 -14.30 20.77 -6.93
C ALA A 157 -15.13 21.40 -8.06
N GLU A 158 -14.47 22.05 -9.03
CA GLU A 158 -15.11 22.61 -10.24
C GLU A 158 -15.83 21.54 -11.07
N ARG A 159 -15.47 20.27 -10.91
CA ARG A 159 -16.04 19.08 -11.56
C ARG A 159 -16.97 18.28 -10.67
N GLY A 160 -17.24 18.75 -9.45
CA GLY A 160 -18.03 18.01 -8.47
C GLY A 160 -17.34 16.77 -7.91
N ILE A 161 -16.02 16.66 -8.08
CA ILE A 161 -15.20 15.54 -7.60
C ILE A 161 -14.61 15.90 -6.23
N ARG A 162 -14.65 14.97 -5.29
CA ARG A 162 -13.88 15.08 -4.04
C ARG A 162 -12.53 14.38 -4.20
N ILE A 163 -11.53 14.81 -3.43
CA ILE A 163 -10.21 14.20 -3.46
C ILE A 163 -9.95 13.36 -2.20
N ALA A 164 -9.13 12.34 -2.33
CA ALA A 164 -8.42 11.71 -1.22
C ALA A 164 -6.91 11.93 -1.41
N GLY A 165 -6.12 11.73 -0.36
CA GLY A 165 -4.67 11.85 -0.48
C GLY A 165 -3.91 11.29 0.72
N GLY A 166 -2.59 11.30 0.63
CA GLY A 166 -1.68 10.93 1.72
C GLY A 166 -1.75 11.92 2.89
N GLN A 167 -1.12 11.56 4.00
CA GLN A 167 -1.16 12.37 5.23
C GLN A 167 -0.62 13.78 5.05
N GLU A 168 0.26 13.99 4.08
CA GLU A 168 0.88 15.30 3.78
C GLU A 168 -0.11 16.32 3.23
N VAL A 169 -1.25 15.87 2.70
CA VAL A 169 -2.36 16.77 2.28
C VAL A 169 -2.98 17.52 3.47
N ALA A 170 -2.91 16.95 4.68
CA ALA A 170 -3.53 17.51 5.88
C ALA A 170 -2.52 17.93 6.98
N LEU A 171 -1.23 17.75 6.76
CA LEU A 171 -0.23 17.99 7.80
C LEU A 171 0.65 19.20 7.50
N GLY A 172 0.75 20.10 8.49
CA GLY A 172 1.72 21.19 8.50
C GLY A 172 1.41 22.33 7.54
N HIS A 173 0.14 22.52 7.19
CA HIS A 173 -0.35 23.62 6.37
C HIS A 173 -0.89 24.79 7.21
N SER A 174 -1.14 25.92 6.56
CA SER A 174 -1.77 27.06 7.17
C SER A 174 -3.29 26.85 7.34
N LYS A 175 -3.89 27.59 8.27
CA LYS A 175 -5.36 27.58 8.42
C LYS A 175 -6.08 27.98 7.11
N ALA A 176 -5.51 28.91 6.34
CA ALA A 176 -6.09 29.33 5.07
C ALA A 176 -6.15 28.17 4.05
N TYR A 177 -5.08 27.37 3.99
CA TYR A 177 -5.05 26.16 3.19
C TYR A 177 -6.12 25.16 3.66
N ASP A 178 -6.18 24.87 4.97
CA ASP A 178 -7.16 23.92 5.50
C ASP A 178 -8.61 24.37 5.22
N ASP A 179 -8.88 25.66 5.36
CA ASP A 179 -10.21 26.22 5.05
C ASP A 179 -10.58 26.06 3.55
N ALA A 180 -9.59 26.12 2.65
CA ALA A 180 -9.80 25.96 1.21
C ALA A 180 -9.89 24.50 0.76
N VAL A 181 -9.04 23.62 1.30
CA VAL A 181 -8.84 22.25 0.80
C VAL A 181 -9.72 21.24 1.53
N ARG A 182 -9.84 21.32 2.85
CA ARG A 182 -10.61 20.38 3.66
C ARG A 182 -12.06 20.13 3.17
N PRO A 183 -12.83 21.13 2.72
CA PRO A 183 -14.20 20.88 2.23
C PRO A 183 -14.27 19.95 1.01
N VAL A 184 -13.19 19.86 0.23
CA VAL A 184 -13.08 19.01 -0.96
C VAL A 184 -12.54 17.63 -0.63
N VAL A 185 -11.84 17.48 0.51
CA VAL A 185 -11.22 16.21 0.91
C VAL A 185 -12.26 15.22 1.41
N ALA A 186 -12.29 14.06 0.79
CA ALA A 186 -13.12 12.92 1.19
C ALA A 186 -12.44 12.03 2.22
N ALA A 187 -11.12 11.89 2.11
CA ALA A 187 -10.32 11.05 2.99
C ALA A 187 -8.85 11.46 2.96
N VAL A 188 -8.18 11.28 4.10
CA VAL A 188 -6.72 11.38 4.24
C VAL A 188 -6.18 10.06 4.76
N ASN A 189 -5.29 9.44 4.01
CA ASN A 189 -4.64 8.21 4.40
C ASN A 189 -3.43 8.49 5.31
N CYS A 190 -3.55 8.14 6.59
CA CYS A 190 -2.43 8.27 7.54
C CYS A 190 -1.59 7.00 7.51
N TRP A 191 -0.45 7.07 6.87
CA TRP A 191 0.42 5.90 6.63
C TRP A 191 1.56 5.76 7.64
N THR A 192 1.86 6.76 8.46
CA THR A 192 2.80 6.65 9.59
C THR A 192 2.23 7.21 10.88
N ASN A 193 2.68 6.68 12.04
CA ASN A 193 2.37 7.22 13.36
C ASN A 193 3.39 8.25 13.85
N ALA A 194 4.37 8.63 13.03
CA ALA A 194 5.38 9.60 13.41
C ALA A 194 4.73 10.91 13.89
N GLY A 195 5.12 11.35 15.08
CA GLY A 195 4.66 12.62 15.65
C GLY A 195 3.13 12.75 15.84
N ASP A 196 2.41 11.66 16.12
CA ASP A 196 0.96 11.63 16.32
C ASP A 196 0.15 12.09 15.10
N ASN A 197 0.58 11.71 13.90
CA ASN A 197 -0.04 12.19 12.66
C ASN A 197 -1.55 11.90 12.61
N GLY A 198 -1.99 10.69 12.97
CA GLY A 198 -3.42 10.35 12.99
C GLY A 198 -4.24 11.31 13.85
N ARG A 199 -3.78 11.59 15.08
CA ARG A 199 -4.44 12.54 15.98
C ARG A 199 -4.45 13.96 15.41
N LYS A 200 -3.35 14.42 14.81
CA LYS A 200 -3.26 15.78 14.23
C LYS A 200 -4.24 15.95 13.06
N ILE A 201 -4.28 14.98 12.14
CA ILE A 201 -5.19 15.01 10.98
C ILE A 201 -6.65 15.06 11.47
N ALA A 202 -7.01 14.15 12.36
CA ALA A 202 -8.36 14.09 12.93
C ALA A 202 -8.72 15.36 13.72
N SER A 203 -7.79 15.91 14.52
CA SER A 203 -8.01 17.16 15.27
C SER A 203 -8.22 18.36 14.35
N ASN A 204 -7.64 18.36 13.15
CA ASN A 204 -7.87 19.40 12.14
C ASN A 204 -9.20 19.20 11.38
N GLY A 205 -9.99 18.18 11.73
CA GLY A 205 -11.30 17.91 11.15
C GLY A 205 -11.27 17.30 9.76
N TYR A 206 -10.16 16.68 9.34
CA TYR A 206 -10.10 15.88 8.12
C TYR A 206 -10.66 14.47 8.35
N PRO A 207 -11.45 13.92 7.42
CA PRO A 207 -11.83 12.50 7.45
C PRO A 207 -10.58 11.63 7.32
N LEU A 208 -10.31 10.80 8.33
CA LEU A 208 -9.06 10.04 8.46
C LEU A 208 -9.29 8.56 8.10
N ILE A 209 -8.44 8.03 7.23
CA ILE A 209 -8.29 6.59 7.00
C ILE A 209 -6.98 6.14 7.66
N LEU A 210 -7.06 5.19 8.56
CA LEU A 210 -5.91 4.58 9.22
C LEU A 210 -5.26 3.56 8.25
N THR A 211 -4.00 3.82 7.88
CA THR A 211 -3.27 3.04 6.85
C THR A 211 -1.84 2.74 7.31
N ASN A 212 -1.58 2.78 8.61
CA ASN A 212 -0.24 2.79 9.18
C ASN A 212 0.61 1.60 8.74
N VAL A 213 1.81 1.90 8.25
CA VAL A 213 2.73 0.96 7.60
C VAL A 213 3.07 -0.26 8.46
N ASP A 214 3.29 -0.07 9.75
CA ASP A 214 3.67 -1.11 10.69
C ASP A 214 2.53 -2.06 11.10
N TYR A 215 1.31 -1.81 10.59
CA TYR A 215 0.12 -2.64 10.82
C TYR A 215 -0.59 -3.09 9.54
N LEU A 216 -0.64 -2.22 8.52
CA LEU A 216 -1.60 -2.31 7.42
C LEU A 216 -0.97 -2.33 6.03
N TYR A 217 0.38 -2.24 5.91
CA TYR A 217 1.05 -2.43 4.64
C TYR A 217 1.31 -3.92 4.40
N PHE A 218 0.54 -4.51 3.52
CA PHE A 218 0.60 -5.95 3.24
C PHE A 218 1.76 -6.34 2.33
N ASP A 219 2.45 -5.37 1.74
CA ASP A 219 3.73 -5.55 1.07
C ASP A 219 4.92 -5.69 2.05
N GLN A 220 4.74 -5.36 3.33
CA GLN A 220 5.75 -5.66 4.35
C GLN A 220 5.82 -7.17 4.61
N THR A 221 7.04 -7.66 4.86
CA THR A 221 7.25 -9.08 5.13
C THR A 221 6.52 -9.54 6.40
N PRO A 222 5.94 -10.74 6.42
CA PRO A 222 5.29 -11.29 7.63
C PRO A 222 6.29 -11.86 8.65
N THR A 223 7.55 -12.08 8.27
CA THR A 223 8.61 -12.61 9.14
C THR A 223 9.96 -12.04 8.76
N THR A 224 10.97 -12.27 9.62
CA THR A 224 12.38 -11.93 9.34
C THR A 224 13.11 -12.97 8.50
N HIS A 225 12.41 -13.99 7.98
CA HIS A 225 13.06 -15.06 7.23
C HIS A 225 13.58 -14.54 5.88
N PRO A 226 14.84 -14.81 5.48
CA PRO A 226 15.43 -14.22 4.27
C PRO A 226 14.79 -14.67 2.96
N GLU A 227 14.06 -15.79 2.93
CA GLU A 227 13.32 -16.27 1.76
C GLU A 227 11.89 -15.72 1.70
N GLU A 228 11.40 -15.03 2.77
CA GLU A 228 10.06 -14.48 2.77
C GLU A 228 10.00 -13.23 1.89
N PRO A 229 9.13 -13.22 0.88
CA PRO A 229 8.95 -12.03 0.05
C PRO A 229 8.30 -10.91 0.84
N GLY A 230 8.67 -9.68 0.52
CA GLY A 230 8.11 -8.47 1.13
C GLY A 230 9.18 -7.44 1.41
N LEU A 231 8.73 -6.23 1.70
CA LEU A 231 9.57 -5.12 2.13
C LEU A 231 9.77 -5.18 3.65
N THR A 232 10.78 -4.49 4.17
CA THR A 232 11.12 -4.52 5.62
C THR A 232 11.25 -3.13 6.23
N TRP A 233 11.12 -2.08 5.44
CA TRP A 233 11.34 -0.70 5.90
C TRP A 233 10.30 -0.22 6.92
N GLY A 234 9.06 -0.75 6.85
CA GLY A 234 7.96 -0.41 7.75
C GLY A 234 7.79 -1.37 8.93
N GLY A 235 8.56 -2.48 8.97
CA GLY A 235 8.49 -3.48 10.03
C GLY A 235 8.00 -4.85 9.56
N ILE A 236 7.50 -5.63 10.49
CA ILE A 236 6.97 -6.98 10.25
C ILE A 236 5.44 -6.92 10.39
N VAL A 237 4.73 -7.30 9.33
CA VAL A 237 3.27 -7.32 9.30
C VAL A 237 2.79 -8.75 9.09
N ASP A 238 2.68 -9.50 10.18
CA ASP A 238 2.14 -10.85 10.18
C ASP A 238 0.60 -10.87 10.14
N GLU A 239 -0.02 -12.03 10.23
CA GLU A 239 -1.47 -12.19 10.17
C GLU A 239 -2.23 -11.57 11.35
N PHE A 240 -1.57 -11.27 12.47
CA PHE A 240 -2.17 -10.62 13.64
C PHE A 240 -2.05 -9.09 13.62
N ARG A 241 -1.04 -8.54 12.93
CA ARG A 241 -0.80 -7.10 12.95
C ARG A 241 -2.02 -6.27 12.52
N PRO A 242 -2.75 -6.59 11.44
CA PRO A 242 -3.97 -5.87 11.09
C PRO A 242 -5.07 -5.97 12.13
N LEU A 243 -5.19 -7.08 12.86
CA LEU A 243 -6.12 -7.22 13.97
C LEU A 243 -5.84 -6.20 15.09
N HIS A 244 -4.57 -5.87 15.31
CA HIS A 244 -4.14 -4.93 16.34
C HIS A 244 -4.13 -3.46 15.89
N ALA A 245 -4.52 -3.16 14.66
CA ALA A 245 -4.65 -1.81 14.11
C ALA A 245 -5.88 -1.08 14.67
N THR A 246 -5.99 -0.99 15.99
CA THR A 246 -7.15 -0.38 16.67
C THR A 246 -7.12 1.13 16.58
N ILE A 247 -8.29 1.77 16.67
CA ILE A 247 -8.40 3.23 16.70
C ILE A 247 -7.56 3.85 17.82
N ASP A 248 -7.53 3.20 18.98
CA ASP A 248 -6.78 3.70 20.15
C ASP A 248 -5.27 3.57 19.97
N ALA A 249 -4.80 2.59 19.20
CA ALA A 249 -3.38 2.43 18.87
C ALA A 249 -2.91 3.43 17.80
N LEU A 250 -3.75 3.72 16.79
CA LEU A 250 -3.37 4.48 15.61
C LEU A 250 -3.82 5.94 15.63
N CYS A 251 -4.84 6.26 16.43
CA CYS A 251 -5.33 7.62 16.66
C CYS A 251 -5.66 7.81 18.15
N PRO A 252 -4.67 7.82 19.07
CA PRO A 252 -4.90 8.02 20.50
C PRO A 252 -5.39 9.45 20.75
N ALA A 253 -6.69 9.63 20.92
CA ALA A 253 -7.34 10.93 21.07
C ALA A 253 -8.68 10.80 21.81
N ASP A 254 -9.26 11.94 22.19
CA ASP A 254 -10.62 11.97 22.73
C ASP A 254 -11.65 11.46 21.70
N PRO A 255 -12.81 10.94 22.17
CA PRO A 255 -13.85 10.41 21.27
C PRO A 255 -14.32 11.38 20.19
N ASP A 256 -14.40 12.68 20.49
CA ASP A 256 -14.79 13.71 19.53
C ASP A 256 -13.77 13.86 18.36
N VAL A 257 -12.50 13.70 18.65
CA VAL A 257 -11.44 13.69 17.63
C VAL A 257 -11.48 12.37 16.86
N GLN A 258 -11.64 11.24 17.56
CA GLN A 258 -11.76 9.91 16.94
C GLN A 258 -13.00 9.78 16.04
N ALA A 259 -14.04 10.60 16.23
CA ALA A 259 -15.22 10.65 15.36
C ALA A 259 -14.89 11.05 13.90
N ASN A 260 -13.73 11.67 13.66
CA ASN A 260 -13.23 11.97 12.31
C ASN A 260 -12.51 10.77 11.64
N VAL A 261 -12.29 9.65 12.34
CA VAL A 261 -11.75 8.42 11.75
C VAL A 261 -12.85 7.74 10.94
N ALA A 262 -12.73 7.78 9.63
CA ALA A 262 -13.72 7.25 8.69
C ALA A 262 -13.53 5.75 8.41
N GLY A 263 -12.35 5.19 8.66
CA GLY A 263 -12.11 3.77 8.44
C GLY A 263 -10.64 3.35 8.50
N VAL A 264 -10.39 2.15 8.04
CA VAL A 264 -9.06 1.54 7.92
C VAL A 264 -8.82 1.08 6.48
N SER A 265 -7.56 1.05 6.05
CA SER A 265 -7.18 0.58 4.72
C SER A 265 -5.91 -0.25 4.79
N GLY A 266 -5.92 -1.44 4.18
CA GLY A 266 -4.72 -2.22 3.90
C GLY A 266 -4.14 -1.86 2.55
N THR A 267 -2.83 -1.72 2.46
CA THR A 267 -2.13 -1.30 1.24
C THR A 267 -1.22 -2.39 0.68
N LEU A 268 -0.96 -2.31 -0.61
CA LEU A 268 -0.03 -3.17 -1.33
C LEU A 268 0.73 -2.33 -2.35
N PHE A 269 1.76 -1.60 -1.89
CA PHE A 269 2.60 -0.72 -2.70
C PHE A 269 3.94 -1.39 -3.07
N ALA A 270 3.87 -2.61 -3.62
CA ALA A 270 5.05 -3.40 -3.93
C ALA A 270 5.39 -3.39 -5.41
N GLU A 271 6.62 -2.99 -5.76
CA GLU A 271 7.16 -3.05 -7.12
C GLU A 271 7.43 -4.49 -7.57
N THR A 272 7.44 -5.45 -6.64
CA THR A 272 7.84 -6.84 -6.87
C THR A 272 6.68 -7.80 -7.13
N VAL A 273 5.43 -7.35 -7.01
CA VAL A 273 4.25 -8.20 -7.30
C VAL A 273 4.20 -8.55 -8.78
N ARG A 274 4.22 -9.86 -9.09
CA ARG A 274 4.33 -10.37 -10.47
C ARG A 274 3.22 -11.34 -10.87
N SER A 275 2.37 -11.75 -9.92
CA SER A 275 1.33 -12.73 -10.18
C SER A 275 0.16 -12.61 -9.20
N ARG A 276 -1.00 -13.16 -9.61
CA ARG A 276 -2.16 -13.30 -8.73
C ARG A 276 -1.81 -14.07 -7.46
N ALA A 277 -1.06 -15.15 -7.57
CA ALA A 277 -0.66 -15.95 -6.41
C ALA A 277 0.17 -15.15 -5.39
N MET A 278 1.02 -14.19 -5.85
CA MET A 278 1.72 -13.28 -4.93
C MET A 278 0.76 -12.31 -4.25
N ILE A 279 -0.20 -11.74 -4.98
CA ILE A 279 -1.22 -10.84 -4.38
C ILE A 279 -1.99 -11.59 -3.30
N GLU A 280 -2.49 -12.79 -3.61
CA GLU A 280 -3.22 -13.64 -2.68
C GLU A 280 -2.38 -13.92 -1.42
N ARG A 281 -1.09 -14.29 -1.58
CA ARG A 281 -0.17 -14.50 -0.47
C ARG A 281 0.04 -13.24 0.38
N TYR A 282 0.18 -12.06 -0.22
CA TYR A 282 0.34 -10.81 0.50
C TYR A 282 -0.92 -10.38 1.25
N ILE A 283 -2.09 -10.61 0.67
CA ILE A 283 -3.36 -10.19 1.25
C ILE A 283 -3.88 -11.19 2.29
N LEU A 284 -3.81 -12.49 1.99
CA LEU A 284 -4.36 -13.53 2.86
C LEU A 284 -3.28 -14.14 3.75
N PRO A 285 -3.56 -14.32 5.05
CA PRO A 285 -4.83 -14.11 5.77
C PRO A 285 -4.98 -12.71 6.38
N ARG A 286 -4.05 -11.78 6.18
CA ARG A 286 -4.02 -10.43 6.79
C ARG A 286 -5.31 -9.64 6.57
N LEU A 287 -5.97 -9.84 5.43
CA LEU A 287 -7.25 -9.22 5.11
C LEU A 287 -8.34 -9.51 6.14
N LEU A 288 -8.32 -10.66 6.82
CA LEU A 288 -9.30 -10.99 7.86
C LEU A 288 -9.15 -10.08 9.09
N GLY A 289 -7.91 -9.79 9.50
CA GLY A 289 -7.63 -8.85 10.58
C GLY A 289 -8.06 -7.42 10.23
N LEU A 290 -7.83 -7.00 8.98
CA LEU A 290 -8.31 -5.73 8.46
C LEU A 290 -9.85 -5.67 8.48
N ALA A 291 -10.52 -6.73 7.99
CA ALA A 291 -11.98 -6.80 7.97
C ALA A 291 -12.56 -6.69 9.39
N GLU A 292 -11.96 -7.37 10.36
CA GLU A 292 -12.37 -7.26 11.76
C GLU A 292 -12.24 -5.81 12.27
N ARG A 293 -11.17 -5.10 11.93
CA ARG A 293 -10.97 -3.68 12.30
C ARG A 293 -11.91 -2.74 11.54
N ALA A 294 -12.26 -3.05 10.30
CA ALA A 294 -13.24 -2.26 9.53
C ALA A 294 -14.65 -2.33 10.15
N HIS A 295 -15.01 -3.45 10.75
CA HIS A 295 -16.28 -3.63 11.45
C HIS A 295 -16.25 -3.16 12.91
N HIS A 296 -15.12 -3.31 13.59
CA HIS A 296 -14.97 -3.01 15.00
C HIS A 296 -13.69 -2.20 15.26
N ALA A 297 -13.82 -0.91 15.50
CA ALA A 297 -12.69 -0.01 15.76
C ALA A 297 -11.84 -0.42 17.00
N ARG A 298 -12.44 -1.19 17.93
CA ARG A 298 -11.80 -1.73 19.14
C ARG A 298 -11.93 -3.25 19.20
N PRO A 299 -11.06 -3.93 19.97
CA PRO A 299 -11.09 -5.39 20.06
C PRO A 299 -12.43 -5.92 20.57
N THR A 300 -12.99 -6.90 19.86
CA THR A 300 -14.20 -7.64 20.24
C THR A 300 -13.93 -9.13 20.42
N ILE A 301 -12.80 -9.60 19.91
CA ILE A 301 -12.31 -10.98 20.00
C ILE A 301 -10.86 -11.00 20.47
N SER A 302 -10.46 -12.08 21.12
CA SER A 302 -9.07 -12.34 21.49
C SER A 302 -8.25 -12.86 20.30
N ASP A 303 -6.93 -12.81 20.40
CA ASP A 303 -6.02 -13.40 19.41
C ASP A 303 -6.28 -14.90 19.21
N THR A 304 -6.64 -15.62 20.27
CA THR A 304 -6.96 -17.06 20.19
C THR A 304 -8.25 -17.31 19.40
N GLU A 305 -9.30 -16.53 19.64
CA GLU A 305 -10.55 -16.63 18.89
C GLU A 305 -10.37 -16.24 17.42
N TYR A 306 -9.61 -15.17 17.18
CA TYR A 306 -9.25 -14.75 15.82
C TYR A 306 -8.47 -15.85 15.09
N PHE A 307 -7.46 -16.44 15.73
CA PHE A 307 -6.68 -17.52 15.15
C PHE A 307 -7.52 -18.76 14.83
N GLY A 308 -8.45 -19.09 15.72
CA GLY A 308 -9.44 -20.16 15.51
C GLY A 308 -10.34 -19.91 14.28
N ALA A 309 -10.83 -18.67 14.13
CA ALA A 309 -11.64 -18.28 12.96
C ALA A 309 -10.82 -18.32 11.66
N LEU A 310 -9.59 -17.80 11.70
CA LEU A 310 -8.66 -17.82 10.57
C LEU A 310 -8.36 -19.24 10.10
N THR A 311 -8.00 -20.13 11.02
CA THR A 311 -7.70 -21.54 10.68
C THR A 311 -8.92 -22.30 10.18
N ALA A 312 -10.12 -21.92 10.59
CA ALA A 312 -11.37 -22.49 10.09
C ALA A 312 -11.69 -22.07 8.63
N GLU A 313 -11.23 -20.88 8.19
CA GLU A 313 -11.45 -20.39 6.81
C GLU A 313 -10.40 -20.93 5.81
N MET A 314 -9.17 -21.23 6.24
CA MET A 314 -8.09 -21.69 5.38
C MET A 314 -8.40 -22.94 4.53
N PRO A 315 -9.11 -23.97 5.01
CA PRO A 315 -9.50 -25.13 4.20
C PRO A 315 -10.34 -24.75 2.98
N ARG A 316 -11.17 -23.71 3.08
CA ARG A 316 -11.96 -23.22 1.97
C ARG A 316 -11.06 -22.60 0.89
N TRP A 317 -10.12 -21.74 1.29
CA TRP A 317 -9.14 -21.18 0.33
C TRP A 317 -8.32 -22.27 -0.36
N GLN A 318 -7.92 -23.29 0.41
CA GLN A 318 -7.22 -24.47 -0.14
C GLN A 318 -8.07 -25.19 -1.20
N ALA A 319 -9.35 -25.41 -0.92
CA ALA A 319 -10.27 -26.08 -1.85
C ALA A 319 -10.54 -25.24 -3.10
N ASP A 320 -10.61 -23.92 -2.98
CA ASP A 320 -10.80 -22.97 -4.08
C ASP A 320 -9.53 -22.76 -4.91
N GLY A 321 -8.39 -23.34 -4.53
CA GLY A 321 -7.11 -23.17 -5.20
C GLY A 321 -6.49 -21.77 -5.00
N THR A 322 -6.94 -21.03 -3.98
CA THR A 322 -6.41 -19.72 -3.60
C THR A 322 -5.09 -19.88 -2.86
N ASN A 323 -4.07 -19.10 -3.25
CA ASN A 323 -2.82 -19.04 -2.50
C ASN A 323 -2.98 -18.17 -1.25
N PHE A 324 -2.23 -18.47 -0.21
CA PHE A 324 -2.22 -17.67 1.03
C PHE A 324 -0.90 -17.86 1.76
N TYR A 325 -0.57 -16.94 2.65
CA TYR A 325 0.62 -17.06 3.48
C TYR A 325 0.47 -18.23 4.47
N LEU A 326 1.53 -19.00 4.59
CA LEU A 326 1.70 -20.05 5.58
C LEU A 326 2.96 -19.77 6.40
N ARG A 327 2.86 -19.85 7.72
CA ARG A 327 4.03 -19.89 8.60
C ARG A 327 4.85 -21.14 8.30
N GLN A 328 6.16 -21.00 8.38
CA GLN A 328 7.05 -22.15 8.29
C GLN A 328 6.82 -23.12 9.44
N PRO A 329 7.06 -24.43 9.27
CA PRO A 329 6.94 -25.41 10.34
C PRO A 329 7.84 -25.07 11.52
N GLY A 330 7.35 -25.24 12.73
CA GLY A 330 8.22 -25.32 13.91
C GLY A 330 9.06 -26.59 13.86
N ILE A 331 10.35 -26.49 14.17
CA ILE A 331 11.26 -27.65 14.27
C ILE A 331 12.01 -27.56 15.60
N ARG A 332 12.01 -28.62 16.36
CA ARG A 332 12.81 -28.69 17.59
C ARG A 332 13.42 -30.07 17.80
N ARG A 333 14.46 -30.12 18.63
CA ARG A 333 14.96 -31.37 19.20
C ARG A 333 14.24 -31.62 20.52
N THR A 334 13.73 -32.81 20.69
CA THR A 334 13.09 -33.26 21.94
C THR A 334 14.16 -33.65 22.97
N ALA A 335 13.74 -33.86 24.24
CA ALA A 335 14.66 -34.24 25.32
C ALA A 335 15.32 -35.62 25.11
N ASP A 336 14.68 -36.53 24.39
CA ASP A 336 15.21 -37.82 23.98
C ASP A 336 16.01 -37.78 22.65
N GLY A 337 16.24 -36.55 22.11
CA GLY A 337 17.11 -36.29 20.97
C GLY A 337 16.47 -36.43 19.60
N LYS A 338 15.18 -36.74 19.51
CA LYS A 338 14.44 -36.82 18.24
C LYS A 338 14.11 -35.43 17.68
N ILE A 339 13.82 -35.39 16.41
CA ILE A 339 13.31 -34.20 15.71
C ILE A 339 11.79 -34.23 15.74
N GLU A 340 11.21 -33.20 16.28
CA GLU A 340 9.77 -32.97 16.30
C GLU A 340 9.43 -31.70 15.47
N MET A 341 8.35 -31.77 14.71
CA MET A 341 7.87 -30.67 13.89
C MET A 341 6.38 -30.41 14.15
N ASN A 342 5.93 -29.18 13.94
CA ASN A 342 4.53 -28.84 14.01
C ASN A 342 4.13 -27.85 12.92
N ASP A 343 2.88 -27.96 12.47
CA ASP A 343 2.15 -26.98 11.69
C ASP A 343 1.30 -26.13 12.65
N ALA A 344 1.48 -24.81 12.66
CA ALA A 344 0.73 -23.90 13.52
C ALA A 344 -0.77 -23.91 13.21
N TYR A 345 -1.13 -24.18 11.95
CA TYR A 345 -2.52 -24.12 11.48
C TYR A 345 -3.22 -25.49 11.51
N GLY A 346 -2.48 -26.57 11.57
CA GLY A 346 -3.03 -27.92 11.48
C GLY A 346 -3.66 -28.26 10.13
N LEU A 347 -3.20 -27.62 9.05
CA LEU A 347 -3.86 -27.61 7.76
C LEU A 347 -3.11 -28.40 6.69
N GLY A 348 -1.79 -28.46 6.77
CA GLY A 348 -0.94 -28.87 5.68
C GLY A 348 -0.11 -30.13 5.93
N GLU A 349 0.70 -30.46 4.94
CA GLU A 349 1.70 -31.52 5.02
C GLU A 349 3.09 -30.93 5.24
N ILE A 350 3.75 -31.32 6.33
CA ILE A 350 5.16 -30.97 6.53
C ILE A 350 6.01 -31.95 5.75
N ARG A 351 6.76 -31.45 4.78
CA ARG A 351 7.75 -32.21 4.02
C ARG A 351 9.16 -31.82 4.46
N TYR A 352 10.07 -32.81 4.54
CA TYR A 352 11.42 -32.54 5.04
C TYR A 352 12.52 -33.26 4.25
N THR A 353 13.75 -32.75 4.39
CA THR A 353 14.99 -33.34 3.87
C THR A 353 16.07 -33.37 4.93
N LEU A 354 17.03 -34.28 4.79
CA LEU A 354 18.17 -34.46 5.72
C LEU A 354 19.52 -34.22 5.03
N ASP A 355 19.53 -34.08 3.71
CA ASP A 355 20.71 -33.90 2.87
C ASP A 355 21.04 -32.43 2.54
N GLY A 356 20.24 -31.50 3.08
CA GLY A 356 20.39 -30.07 2.83
C GLY A 356 19.70 -29.54 1.58
N SER A 357 19.03 -30.40 0.80
CA SER A 357 18.18 -29.95 -0.32
C SER A 357 16.93 -29.22 0.18
N GLN A 358 16.34 -28.39 -0.67
CA GLN A 358 15.06 -27.74 -0.39
C GLN A 358 13.94 -28.79 -0.40
N PRO A 359 13.08 -28.85 0.64
CA PRO A 359 11.92 -29.72 0.63
C PRO A 359 10.93 -29.37 -0.49
N THR A 360 10.49 -30.39 -1.20
CA THR A 360 9.44 -30.33 -2.24
C THR A 360 8.24 -31.15 -1.81
N ARG A 361 7.16 -31.14 -2.60
CA ARG A 361 5.95 -31.95 -2.35
C ARG A 361 6.21 -33.45 -2.40
N GLU A 362 7.31 -33.87 -3.06
CA GLU A 362 7.76 -35.26 -3.20
C GLU A 362 8.72 -35.69 -2.09
N SER A 363 9.21 -34.73 -1.25
CA SER A 363 10.11 -35.02 -0.14
C SER A 363 9.40 -35.84 0.95
N ALA A 364 10.17 -36.42 1.89
CA ALA A 364 9.64 -37.22 2.97
C ALA A 364 8.55 -36.48 3.77
N LEU A 365 7.44 -37.18 4.02
CA LEU A 365 6.34 -36.67 4.83
C LEU A 365 6.66 -36.83 6.32
N TYR A 366 6.54 -35.78 7.08
CA TYR A 366 6.61 -35.86 8.54
C TYR A 366 5.29 -36.38 9.12
N SER A 367 5.37 -37.44 9.94
CA SER A 367 4.20 -38.04 10.61
C SER A 367 4.41 -38.22 12.12
N ALA A 368 5.65 -38.28 12.58
CA ALA A 368 5.95 -38.44 14.02
C ALA A 368 7.43 -38.07 14.28
N PRO A 369 7.80 -37.81 15.55
CA PRO A 369 9.20 -37.56 15.92
C PRO A 369 10.15 -38.69 15.51
N PHE A 370 11.28 -38.32 14.89
CA PHE A 370 12.25 -39.28 14.31
C PHE A 370 13.70 -38.96 14.69
N ASP A 371 14.56 -39.96 14.55
CA ASP A 371 16.02 -39.80 14.73
C ASP A 371 16.66 -39.19 13.47
N ALA A 372 17.54 -38.19 13.66
CA ALA A 372 18.30 -37.55 12.58
C ALA A 372 19.80 -37.47 12.94
N LYS A 373 20.34 -38.47 13.66
CA LYS A 373 21.71 -38.46 14.23
C LYS A 373 22.79 -38.33 13.14
N ASP A 374 22.54 -38.85 11.94
CA ASP A 374 23.51 -38.85 10.84
C ASP A 374 23.36 -37.61 9.91
N ALA A 375 22.41 -36.74 10.19
CA ALA A 375 22.20 -35.53 9.41
C ALA A 375 22.92 -34.33 10.02
N SER A 376 23.50 -33.45 9.21
CA SER A 376 24.04 -32.17 9.65
C SER A 376 22.99 -31.11 9.88
N GLN A 377 21.83 -31.24 9.21
CA GLN A 377 20.69 -30.34 9.31
C GLN A 377 19.39 -31.06 8.91
N VAL A 378 18.28 -30.50 9.37
CA VAL A 378 16.93 -30.85 8.93
C VAL A 378 16.32 -29.61 8.30
N ARG A 379 15.79 -29.74 7.10
CA ARG A 379 15.00 -28.69 6.44
C ARG A 379 13.55 -29.14 6.31
N ALA A 380 12.60 -28.23 6.56
CA ALA A 380 11.19 -28.55 6.45
C ALA A 380 10.39 -27.39 5.86
N ARG A 381 9.38 -27.73 5.07
CA ARG A 381 8.38 -26.80 4.51
C ARG A 381 6.98 -27.33 4.75
N LEU A 382 6.03 -26.41 4.89
CA LEU A 382 4.60 -26.69 4.97
C LEU A 382 3.97 -26.48 3.60
N PHE A 383 3.13 -27.41 3.17
CA PHE A 383 2.37 -27.36 1.93
C PHE A 383 0.89 -27.56 2.20
N ALA A 384 0.04 -26.62 1.72
CA ALA A 384 -1.41 -26.69 1.85
C ALA A 384 -2.08 -26.23 0.55
N GLY A 385 -2.62 -27.17 -0.26
CA GLY A 385 -3.12 -26.86 -1.58
C GLY A 385 -2.05 -26.17 -2.46
N PRO A 386 -2.31 -25.02 -3.07
CA PRO A 386 -1.32 -24.27 -3.82
C PRO A 386 -0.29 -23.56 -2.95
N ALA A 387 -0.64 -23.28 -1.67
CA ALA A 387 0.20 -22.52 -0.75
C ALA A 387 1.39 -23.33 -0.24
N GLU A 388 2.51 -22.65 -0.03
CA GLU A 388 3.71 -23.21 0.58
C GLU A 388 4.41 -22.19 1.48
N SER A 389 5.02 -22.67 2.56
CA SER A 389 5.81 -21.82 3.46
C SER A 389 7.23 -21.62 2.95
N VAL A 390 7.98 -20.70 3.54
CA VAL A 390 9.45 -20.71 3.49
C VAL A 390 10.01 -21.89 4.27
N THR A 391 11.31 -22.14 4.15
CA THR A 391 11.98 -23.33 4.70
C THR A 391 12.47 -23.11 6.11
N SER A 392 12.00 -23.88 7.08
CA SER A 392 12.64 -23.98 8.40
C SER A 392 13.90 -24.83 8.35
N ILE A 393 14.94 -24.41 9.06
CA ILE A 393 16.23 -25.13 9.14
C ILE A 393 16.60 -25.34 10.61
N LEU A 394 16.89 -26.59 10.97
CA LEU A 394 17.49 -26.95 12.24
C LEU A 394 18.85 -27.61 11.99
N TYR A 395 19.93 -27.01 12.48
CA TYR A 395 21.27 -27.60 12.43
C TYR A 395 21.42 -28.64 13.54
N ILE A 396 21.90 -29.82 13.17
CA ILE A 396 22.16 -30.92 14.10
C ILE A 396 23.64 -30.85 14.50
N ARG A 397 23.87 -30.54 15.77
CA ARG A 397 25.22 -30.50 16.38
C ARG A 397 25.46 -31.74 17.22
#